data_11864c3ab45d978157c50e17ae62a69b
#
_entry.id   11864c3ab45d978157c50e17ae62a69b
#
_cell.length_a   1.000
_cell.length_b   1.000
_cell.length_c   1.000
_cell.angle_alpha   90.00
_cell.angle_beta   90.00
_cell.angle_gamma   90.00
#
_symmetry.space_group_name_H-M   'P 1'
#
loop_
_entity.id
_entity.type
_entity.pdbx_description
1 polymer ?
#
loop_
_entity_poly.entity_id
_entity_poly.type
_entity_poly.pdbx_seq_one_letter_code
_entity_poly.pdbx_strand_id
1 'polypeptide(L)'
;VXXXXXDIYTDVDGVYTTDPRIEPKAKRLSRITFEEMLEMASLGAKVLQVRSVELAMVHKVRTFVRSSFTDPNAPGMDDPINPPGTLICDEEEIVEQQVVTGIAYAKDEAQISLRRVADRPGISAAIFGPLAEEHINVDMIVQNVSEDGSKTDMTFTIPTGDIDKALRVLDKVKAEIGSDHIQSETGLAKISVIGIGMRSHAGVAATAFKALAEKGINIRAITTSEIKISILIDGPYAELAVRTLHGVYGLDK
;
A
#
# COMPACT_ATOMS: atom_id res chain seq x y z
N VAL A 1 -12.32 16.24 24.78
CA VAL A 1 -12.71 14.95 25.34
C VAL A 1 -11.73 13.86 24.87
N UNK A 2 -11.16 13.23 25.52
CA UNK A 2 -10.22 12.30 25.24
C UNK A 2 -10.89 11.02 25.22
N UNK A 3 -11.07 10.66 24.38
CA UNK A 3 -11.67 9.47 24.23
C UNK A 3 -10.60 8.51 24.33
N UNK A 4 -10.74 7.81 24.96
CA UNK A 4 -9.80 6.83 25.22
C UNK A 4 -9.76 5.83 24.17
N UNK A 5 -10.79 5.50 23.73
CA UNK A 5 -10.91 4.49 22.76
C UNK A 5 -12.06 4.86 21.90
N UNK A 6 -11.90 4.54 20.81
CA UNK A 6 -12.93 4.53 19.94
C UNK A 6 -13.10 3.16 19.53
N ASP A 7 -14.29 2.63 19.46
CA ASP A 7 -14.63 1.31 18.89
C ASP A 7 -15.34 1.52 17.57
N ILE A 8 -14.81 0.92 16.53
CA ILE A 8 -15.43 0.95 15.20
C ILE A 8 -15.99 -0.46 14.95
N TYR A 9 -17.30 -0.55 14.87
CA TYR A 9 -18.00 -1.81 14.59
C TYR A 9 -18.26 -1.92 13.09
N THR A 10 -17.82 -3.02 12.51
CA THR A 10 -17.90 -3.25 11.06
C THR A 10 -18.30 -4.70 10.80
N ASP A 11 -18.38 -5.07 9.54
CA ASP A 11 -18.77 -6.44 9.13
C ASP A 11 -17.64 -7.47 9.26
N VAL A 12 -16.43 -7.02 9.72
CA VAL A 12 -15.32 -7.94 10.00
C VAL A 12 -14.93 -7.83 11.48
N ASP A 13 -14.23 -8.84 11.98
CA ASP A 13 -13.88 -8.93 13.40
C ASP A 13 -12.50 -8.33 13.72
N GLY A 14 -11.89 -7.65 12.76
CA GLY A 14 -10.59 -7.00 12.97
C GLY A 14 -9.83 -6.86 11.66
N VAL A 15 -8.55 -6.51 11.79
CA VAL A 15 -7.62 -6.35 10.66
C VAL A 15 -6.79 -7.62 10.55
N TYR A 16 -6.63 -8.14 9.35
CA TYR A 16 -5.94 -9.40 9.09
C TYR A 16 -4.58 -9.17 8.43
N THR A 17 -3.70 -10.15 8.54
CA THR A 17 -2.36 -10.12 7.93
C THR A 17 -2.42 -10.02 6.41
N THR A 18 -3.51 -10.45 5.80
CA THR A 18 -3.90 -10.16 4.40
C THR A 18 -5.39 -10.48 4.26
N ASP A 19 -5.93 -10.33 3.07
CA ASP A 19 -7.34 -10.63 2.78
C ASP A 19 -7.59 -12.14 2.94
N PRO A 20 -8.40 -12.56 3.92
CA PRO A 20 -8.65 -14.00 4.12
C PRO A 20 -9.40 -14.66 2.97
N ARG A 21 -10.03 -13.89 2.08
CA ARG A 21 -10.65 -14.45 0.86
C ARG A 21 -9.61 -14.93 -0.14
N ILE A 22 -8.41 -14.34 -0.11
CA ILE A 22 -7.28 -14.73 -0.97
C ILE A 22 -6.40 -15.76 -0.28
N GLU A 23 -6.12 -15.55 1.01
CA GLU A 23 -5.31 -16.46 1.81
C GLU A 23 -6.07 -16.87 3.06
N PRO A 24 -6.70 -18.06 3.06
CA PRO A 24 -7.46 -18.52 4.22
C PRO A 24 -6.64 -18.69 5.51
N LYS A 25 -5.31 -18.76 5.39
CA LYS A 25 -4.41 -18.83 6.55
C LYS A 25 -4.10 -17.46 7.14
N ALA A 26 -4.68 -16.38 6.59
CA ALA A 26 -4.52 -15.04 7.15
C ALA A 26 -5.02 -15.02 8.59
N LYS A 27 -4.28 -14.33 9.45
CA LYS A 27 -4.60 -14.24 10.87
C LYS A 27 -5.01 -12.82 11.25
N ARG A 28 -5.96 -12.73 12.17
CA ARG A 28 -6.35 -11.44 12.72
C ARG A 28 -5.19 -10.92 13.59
N LEU A 29 -4.85 -9.65 13.39
CA LEU A 29 -3.86 -8.96 14.19
C LEU A 29 -4.51 -8.52 15.51
N SER A 30 -3.84 -8.77 16.64
CA SER A 30 -4.30 -8.25 17.92
C SER A 30 -4.05 -6.74 18.02
N ARG A 31 -2.92 -6.30 17.45
CA ARG A 31 -2.53 -4.89 17.43
C ARG A 31 -1.89 -4.53 16.10
N ILE A 32 -2.01 -3.26 15.71
CA ILE A 32 -1.38 -2.70 14.52
C ILE A 32 -1.10 -1.22 14.81
N THR A 33 0.01 -0.68 14.31
CA THR A 33 0.28 0.76 14.48
C THR A 33 -0.60 1.60 13.58
N PHE A 34 -0.76 2.88 13.93
CA PHE A 34 -1.49 3.82 13.07
C PHE A 34 -0.85 3.87 11.68
N GLU A 35 0.48 3.91 11.61
CA GLU A 35 1.22 4.01 10.35
C GLU A 35 0.99 2.79 9.47
N GLU A 36 1.08 1.59 10.04
CA GLU A 36 0.81 0.35 9.30
C GLU A 36 -0.65 0.30 8.83
N MET A 37 -1.59 0.70 9.69
CA MET A 37 -3.01 0.70 9.34
C MET A 37 -3.32 1.67 8.20
N LEU A 38 -2.68 2.85 8.20
CA LEU A 38 -2.82 3.82 7.11
C LEU A 38 -2.36 3.21 5.78
N GLU A 39 -1.23 2.52 5.79
CA GLU A 39 -0.74 1.86 4.57
C GLU A 39 -1.69 0.75 4.13
N MET A 40 -2.18 -0.07 5.04
CA MET A 40 -3.10 -1.15 4.69
C MET A 40 -4.44 -0.61 4.19
N ALA A 41 -4.97 0.42 4.82
CA ALA A 41 -6.24 1.03 4.41
C ALA A 41 -6.14 1.69 3.03
N SER A 42 -5.01 2.34 2.74
CA SER A 42 -4.81 3.00 1.45
C SER A 42 -4.61 2.01 0.30
N LEU A 43 -4.22 0.77 0.59
CA LEU A 43 -3.80 -0.23 -0.39
C LEU A 43 -4.80 -1.39 -0.54
N GLY A 44 -6.06 -1.19 -0.15
CA GLY A 44 -7.11 -2.16 -0.46
C GLY A 44 -7.67 -2.93 0.73
N ALA A 45 -7.10 -2.81 1.91
CA ALA A 45 -7.72 -3.38 3.11
C ALA A 45 -8.86 -2.43 3.55
N LYS A 46 -10.00 -2.53 2.88
CA LYS A 46 -11.13 -1.60 3.01
C LYS A 46 -11.90 -1.74 4.34
N VAL A 47 -11.20 -2.13 5.39
CA VAL A 47 -11.80 -2.28 6.71
C VAL A 47 -12.14 -0.92 7.32
N LEU A 48 -11.27 0.07 7.11
CA LEU A 48 -11.45 1.43 7.63
C LEU A 48 -11.17 2.47 6.55
N GLN A 49 -11.83 3.62 6.71
CA GLN A 49 -11.51 4.78 5.89
C GLN A 49 -10.17 5.38 6.35
N VAL A 50 -9.31 5.72 5.40
CA VAL A 50 -7.99 6.31 5.66
C VAL A 50 -8.14 7.54 6.57
N ARG A 51 -9.10 8.42 6.29
CA ARG A 51 -9.33 9.64 7.07
C ARG A 51 -9.64 9.35 8.54
N SER A 52 -10.36 8.27 8.82
CA SER A 52 -10.66 7.90 10.22
C SER A 52 -9.39 7.52 10.97
N VAL A 53 -8.50 6.78 10.31
CA VAL A 53 -7.22 6.37 10.89
C VAL A 53 -6.33 7.60 11.10
N GLU A 54 -6.29 8.52 10.11
CA GLU A 54 -5.53 9.77 10.21
C GLU A 54 -5.96 10.60 11.42
N LEU A 55 -7.27 10.77 11.59
CA LEU A 55 -7.79 11.54 12.74
C LEU A 55 -7.45 10.87 14.06
N ALA A 56 -7.59 9.54 14.13
CA ALA A 56 -7.26 8.80 15.34
C ALA A 56 -5.77 8.96 15.68
N MET A 57 -4.90 8.89 14.68
CA MET A 57 -3.46 9.07 14.86
C MET A 57 -3.11 10.46 15.36
N VAL A 58 -3.64 11.51 14.70
CA VAL A 58 -3.36 12.91 15.06
C VAL A 58 -3.77 13.20 16.51
N HIS A 59 -4.90 12.64 16.93
CA HIS A 59 -5.43 12.88 18.29
C HIS A 59 -5.00 11.81 19.28
N LYS A 60 -4.18 10.83 18.87
CA LYS A 60 -3.70 9.72 19.67
C LYS A 60 -4.83 8.95 20.37
N VAL A 61 -5.89 8.70 19.61
CA VAL A 61 -7.07 7.98 20.10
C VAL A 61 -6.94 6.50 19.73
N ARG A 62 -6.69 5.66 20.73
CA ARG A 62 -6.65 4.20 20.52
C ARG A 62 -7.98 3.77 19.92
N THR A 63 -7.92 2.98 18.85
CA THR A 63 -9.11 2.63 18.09
C THR A 63 -9.18 1.11 17.93
N PHE A 64 -10.31 0.53 18.35
CA PHE A 64 -10.55 -0.89 18.13
C PHE A 64 -11.43 -1.08 16.90
N VAL A 65 -11.06 -2.07 16.09
CA VAL A 65 -11.91 -2.58 15.01
C VAL A 65 -12.55 -3.86 15.51
N ARG A 66 -13.87 -3.90 15.57
CA ARG A 66 -14.64 -5.01 16.11
C ARG A 66 -15.80 -5.39 15.19
N SER A 67 -16.28 -6.62 15.35
CA SER A 67 -17.43 -7.10 14.57
C SER A 67 -18.75 -6.55 15.11
N SER A 68 -19.57 -6.01 14.22
CA SER A 68 -20.94 -5.60 14.58
C SER A 68 -21.87 -6.80 14.83
N PHE A 69 -21.41 -8.01 14.52
CA PHE A 69 -22.18 -9.23 14.75
C PHE A 69 -21.88 -9.89 16.10
N THR A 70 -20.88 -9.39 16.84
CA THR A 70 -20.53 -9.94 18.15
C THR A 70 -21.39 -9.27 19.22
N ASP A 71 -21.94 -10.08 20.13
CA ASP A 71 -22.69 -9.58 21.29
C ASP A 71 -21.73 -8.71 22.14
N PRO A 72 -22.05 -7.45 22.38
CA PRO A 72 -21.19 -6.60 23.21
C PRO A 72 -21.04 -7.09 24.66
N ASN A 73 -21.91 -8.01 25.08
CA ASN A 73 -21.81 -8.60 26.43
C ASN A 73 -21.19 -10.00 26.41
N ALA A 74 -20.61 -10.41 25.26
CA ALA A 74 -19.98 -11.73 25.16
C ALA A 74 -18.76 -11.82 26.10
N PRO A 75 -18.48 -13.02 26.64
CA PRO A 75 -17.30 -13.20 27.48
C PRO A 75 -16.02 -12.74 26.79
N GLY A 76 -15.19 -12.01 27.52
CA GLY A 76 -13.90 -11.53 27.01
C GLY A 76 -13.92 -10.16 26.35
N MET A 77 -15.10 -9.55 26.21
CA MET A 77 -15.17 -8.19 25.61
C MET A 77 -14.36 -7.17 26.42
N ASP A 78 -14.26 -7.37 27.72
CA ASP A 78 -13.53 -6.49 28.63
C ASP A 78 -12.17 -7.08 29.03
N ASP A 79 -11.67 -8.09 28.31
CA ASP A 79 -10.36 -8.68 28.62
C ASP A 79 -9.28 -7.61 28.47
N PRO A 80 -8.57 -7.26 29.57
CA PRO A 80 -7.55 -6.20 29.50
C PRO A 80 -6.28 -6.62 28.75
N ILE A 81 -6.07 -7.92 28.58
CA ILE A 81 -4.87 -8.44 27.93
C ILE A 81 -5.12 -8.70 26.45
N ASN A 82 -6.24 -9.32 26.13
CA ASN A 82 -6.53 -9.76 24.77
C ASN A 82 -8.00 -9.51 24.40
N PRO A 83 -8.41 -8.25 24.33
CA PRO A 83 -9.80 -7.95 23.95
C PRO A 83 -10.06 -8.38 22.52
N PRO A 84 -11.31 -8.74 22.18
CA PRO A 84 -11.65 -9.10 20.81
C PRO A 84 -11.53 -7.90 19.87
N GLY A 85 -11.09 -8.17 18.63
CA GLY A 85 -10.87 -7.15 17.62
C GLY A 85 -9.39 -6.89 17.36
N THR A 86 -9.11 -5.79 16.69
CA THR A 86 -7.74 -5.31 16.45
C THR A 86 -7.60 -3.92 17.06
N LEU A 87 -6.61 -3.73 17.91
CA LEU A 87 -6.28 -2.42 18.46
C LEU A 87 -5.35 -1.67 17.51
N ILE A 88 -5.73 -0.48 17.12
CA ILE A 88 -4.87 0.46 16.38
C ILE A 88 -4.32 1.46 17.40
N CYS A 89 -2.99 1.57 17.50
CA CYS A 89 -2.33 2.33 18.56
C CYS A 89 -0.98 2.87 18.13
N ASP A 90 -0.32 3.61 19.01
CA ASP A 90 1.04 4.10 18.77
C ASP A 90 2.04 2.93 18.81
N GLU A 91 3.13 3.08 18.07
CA GLU A 91 4.22 2.08 18.01
C GLU A 91 4.74 1.72 19.39
N GLU A 92 4.81 2.69 20.30
CA GLU A 92 5.32 2.49 21.65
C GLU A 92 4.50 1.48 22.47
N GLU A 93 3.27 1.21 22.06
CA GLU A 93 2.39 0.25 22.74
C GLU A 93 2.60 -1.19 22.26
N ILE A 94 3.43 -1.40 21.23
CA ILE A 94 3.66 -2.74 20.65
C ILE A 94 5.03 -3.24 21.15
N VAL A 95 4.99 -4.15 22.10
CA VAL A 95 6.20 -4.68 22.76
C VAL A 95 6.96 -5.66 21.85
N GLU A 96 6.22 -6.50 21.12
CA GLU A 96 6.82 -7.46 20.20
C GLU A 96 6.44 -7.09 18.77
N GLN A 97 7.42 -6.62 18.01
CA GLN A 97 7.20 -6.24 16.61
C GLN A 97 7.61 -7.38 15.69
N GLN A 98 6.70 -7.79 14.84
CA GLN A 98 7.05 -8.66 13.72
C GLN A 98 7.72 -7.79 12.65
N VAL A 99 8.65 -8.39 11.91
CA VAL A 99 9.35 -7.68 10.84
C VAL A 99 8.35 -7.23 9.77
N VAL A 100 7.46 -8.14 9.37
CA VAL A 100 6.36 -7.86 8.43
C VAL A 100 5.05 -8.11 9.16
N THR A 101 4.15 -7.14 9.09
CA THR A 101 2.85 -7.19 9.76
C THR A 101 1.77 -7.70 8.82
N GLY A 102 1.83 -7.33 7.55
CA GLY A 102 0.81 -7.75 6.61
C GLY A 102 1.18 -7.55 5.16
N ILE A 103 0.34 -8.12 4.30
CA ILE A 103 0.44 -8.00 2.85
C ILE A 103 -0.88 -7.38 2.36
N ALA A 104 -0.78 -6.22 1.72
CA ALA A 104 -1.93 -5.56 1.11
C ALA A 104 -1.78 -5.59 -0.42
N TYR A 105 -2.89 -5.46 -1.13
CA TYR A 105 -2.84 -5.43 -2.58
C TYR A 105 -3.92 -4.50 -3.14
N ALA A 106 -3.63 -3.95 -4.31
CA ALA A 106 -4.59 -3.17 -5.08
C ALA A 106 -4.57 -3.68 -6.51
N LYS A 107 -5.74 -4.04 -7.02
CA LYS A 107 -5.94 -4.38 -8.44
C LYS A 107 -6.31 -3.11 -9.19
N ASP A 108 -6.40 -3.21 -10.49
CA ASP A 108 -6.82 -2.12 -11.37
C ASP A 108 -5.82 -0.95 -11.37
N GLU A 109 -4.55 -1.29 -11.33
CA GLU A 109 -3.45 -0.34 -11.48
C GLU A 109 -3.10 -0.22 -12.96
N ALA A 110 -2.76 0.99 -13.39
CA ALA A 110 -2.21 1.27 -14.70
C ALA A 110 -0.88 1.98 -14.56
N GLN A 111 0.04 1.71 -15.46
CA GLN A 111 1.36 2.33 -15.48
C GLN A 111 1.44 3.27 -16.67
N ILE A 112 1.99 4.46 -16.46
CA ILE A 112 2.32 5.41 -17.53
C ILE A 112 3.83 5.61 -17.49
N SER A 113 4.46 5.54 -18.68
CA SER A 113 5.88 5.79 -18.85
C SER A 113 6.08 6.92 -19.85
N LEU A 114 6.75 7.98 -19.40
CA LEU A 114 7.16 9.11 -20.24
C LEU A 114 8.64 8.91 -20.57
N ARG A 115 8.93 8.74 -21.84
CA ARG A 115 10.29 8.42 -22.30
C ARG A 115 11.02 9.67 -22.77
N ARG A 116 12.27 9.78 -22.36
CA ARG A 116 13.22 10.81 -22.80
C ARG A 116 12.68 12.23 -22.61
N VAL A 117 12.12 12.46 -21.41
CA VAL A 117 11.66 13.78 -20.98
C VAL A 117 12.88 14.66 -20.77
N ALA A 118 12.79 15.96 -21.06
CA ALA A 118 13.88 16.91 -20.84
C ALA A 118 14.23 16.95 -19.33
N ASP A 119 15.51 16.71 -19.00
CA ASP A 119 15.93 16.72 -17.59
C ASP A 119 16.31 18.13 -17.20
N ARG A 120 15.39 18.83 -16.54
CA ARG A 120 15.58 20.22 -16.11
C ARG A 120 14.74 20.50 -14.86
N PRO A 121 15.14 21.48 -14.05
CA PRO A 121 14.32 21.87 -12.90
C PRO A 121 12.90 22.22 -13.32
N GLY A 122 11.92 21.73 -12.55
CA GLY A 122 10.51 21.99 -12.79
C GLY A 122 9.81 20.94 -13.65
N ILE A 123 10.54 20.00 -14.25
CA ILE A 123 9.93 19.03 -15.16
C ILE A 123 8.89 18.15 -14.44
N SER A 124 9.17 17.72 -13.23
CA SER A 124 8.22 16.90 -12.47
C SER A 124 6.95 17.69 -12.17
N ALA A 125 7.07 18.98 -11.83
CA ALA A 125 5.90 19.85 -11.62
C ALA A 125 5.07 19.99 -12.89
N ALA A 126 5.73 20.10 -14.04
CA ALA A 126 5.06 20.22 -15.36
C ALA A 126 4.28 18.94 -15.72
N ILE A 127 4.73 17.78 -15.21
CA ILE A 127 4.07 16.49 -15.46
C ILE A 127 2.93 16.30 -14.44
N PHE A 128 3.23 16.40 -13.14
CA PHE A 128 2.30 15.99 -12.09
C PHE A 128 1.32 17.10 -11.68
N GLY A 129 1.64 18.38 -11.93
CA GLY A 129 0.73 19.48 -11.65
C GLY A 129 -0.60 19.35 -12.39
N PRO A 130 -0.57 19.23 -13.73
CA PRO A 130 -1.82 19.08 -14.48
C PRO A 130 -2.63 17.83 -14.10
N LEU A 131 -1.95 16.72 -13.75
CA LEU A 131 -2.64 15.51 -13.29
C LEU A 131 -3.35 15.77 -11.96
N ALA A 132 -2.71 16.50 -11.05
CA ALA A 132 -3.30 16.85 -9.76
C ALA A 132 -4.52 17.77 -9.93
N GLU A 133 -4.46 18.73 -10.86
CA GLU A 133 -5.58 19.62 -11.17
C GLU A 133 -6.82 18.84 -11.62
N GLU A 134 -6.60 17.70 -12.29
CA GLU A 134 -7.68 16.82 -12.72
C GLU A 134 -8.04 15.75 -11.68
N HIS A 135 -7.52 15.89 -10.46
CA HIS A 135 -7.78 14.98 -9.34
C HIS A 135 -7.35 13.53 -9.61
N ILE A 136 -6.27 13.34 -10.36
CA ILE A 136 -5.71 12.02 -10.64
C ILE A 136 -4.65 11.71 -9.57
N ASN A 137 -4.89 10.67 -8.78
CA ASN A 137 -3.94 10.22 -7.78
C ASN A 137 -2.81 9.43 -8.47
N VAL A 138 -1.58 9.85 -8.21
CA VAL A 138 -0.38 9.24 -8.78
C VAL A 138 0.38 8.51 -7.67
N ASP A 139 0.90 7.32 -7.98
CA ASP A 139 1.68 6.53 -7.03
C ASP A 139 2.88 5.90 -7.75
N MET A 140 3.74 5.24 -6.99
CA MET A 140 4.91 4.49 -7.47
C MET A 140 5.72 5.26 -8.53
N ILE A 141 6.10 6.50 -8.21
CA ILE A 141 6.87 7.34 -9.13
C ILE A 141 8.33 6.87 -9.14
N VAL A 142 8.82 6.54 -10.34
CA VAL A 142 10.22 6.13 -10.55
C VAL A 142 10.80 7.00 -11.65
N GLN A 143 11.94 7.61 -11.38
CA GLN A 143 12.65 8.48 -12.33
C GLN A 143 14.05 7.93 -12.57
N ASN A 144 14.44 7.81 -13.84
CA ASN A 144 15.77 7.37 -14.24
C ASN A 144 16.39 8.37 -15.19
N VAL A 145 17.48 8.99 -14.76
CA VAL A 145 18.22 9.97 -15.56
C VAL A 145 19.08 9.21 -16.57
N SER A 146 19.15 9.73 -17.81
CA SER A 146 19.98 9.14 -18.87
C SER A 146 21.47 9.28 -18.52
N GLU A 147 22.28 8.46 -19.17
CA GLU A 147 23.72 8.40 -18.93
C GLU A 147 24.41 9.76 -19.08
N ASP A 148 23.97 10.56 -20.04
CA ASP A 148 24.55 11.88 -20.30
C ASP A 148 23.90 13.02 -19.48
N GLY A 149 22.87 12.69 -18.65
CA GLY A 149 22.18 13.66 -17.82
C GLY A 149 21.25 14.62 -18.55
N SER A 150 21.03 14.40 -19.86
CA SER A 150 20.21 15.35 -20.65
C SER A 150 18.73 14.99 -20.70
N LYS A 151 18.39 13.73 -20.41
CA LYS A 151 17.02 13.20 -20.47
C LYS A 151 16.73 12.36 -19.24
N THR A 152 15.46 12.20 -18.97
CA THR A 152 15.00 11.34 -17.89
C THR A 152 13.78 10.54 -18.35
N ASP A 153 13.68 9.31 -17.89
CA ASP A 153 12.46 8.51 -18.04
C ASP A 153 11.69 8.60 -16.74
N MET A 154 10.38 8.84 -16.85
CA MET A 154 9.49 8.96 -15.69
C MET A 154 8.39 7.92 -15.82
N THR A 155 8.28 7.04 -14.82
CA THR A 155 7.24 6.01 -14.77
C THR A 155 6.45 6.17 -13.48
N PHE A 156 5.13 6.02 -13.56
CA PHE A 156 4.28 6.11 -12.38
C PHE A 156 3.01 5.31 -12.59
N THR A 157 2.28 5.06 -11.50
CA THR A 157 1.01 4.33 -11.56
C THR A 157 -0.15 5.26 -11.21
N ILE A 158 -1.30 4.94 -11.78
CA ILE A 158 -2.58 5.59 -11.50
C ILE A 158 -3.67 4.51 -11.49
N PRO A 159 -4.86 4.79 -10.94
CA PRO A 159 -5.99 3.87 -11.11
C PRO A 159 -6.34 3.71 -12.60
N THR A 160 -6.65 2.48 -13.00
CA THR A 160 -6.98 2.18 -14.41
C THR A 160 -8.12 3.06 -14.93
N GLY A 161 -9.09 3.39 -14.09
CA GLY A 161 -10.22 4.24 -14.47
C GLY A 161 -9.84 5.66 -14.89
N ASP A 162 -8.64 6.11 -14.51
CA ASP A 162 -8.16 7.46 -14.83
C ASP A 162 -7.25 7.50 -16.08
N ILE A 163 -7.00 6.35 -16.73
CA ILE A 163 -5.99 6.26 -17.80
C ILE A 163 -6.30 7.22 -18.97
N ASP A 164 -7.54 7.22 -19.45
CA ASP A 164 -7.89 8.04 -20.60
C ASP A 164 -7.77 9.53 -20.28
N LYS A 165 -8.21 9.93 -19.09
CA LYS A 165 -8.11 11.31 -18.62
C LYS A 165 -6.65 11.72 -18.50
N ALA A 166 -5.82 10.86 -17.89
CA ALA A 166 -4.39 11.12 -17.72
C ALA A 166 -3.67 11.30 -19.07
N LEU A 167 -3.96 10.42 -20.04
CA LEU A 167 -3.34 10.51 -21.35
C LEU A 167 -3.73 11.81 -22.06
N ARG A 168 -4.99 12.26 -21.96
CA ARG A 168 -5.41 13.53 -22.51
C ARG A 168 -4.68 14.72 -21.88
N VAL A 169 -4.51 14.68 -20.57
CA VAL A 169 -3.78 15.72 -19.81
C VAL A 169 -2.32 15.78 -20.26
N LEU A 170 -1.67 14.62 -20.32
CA LEU A 170 -0.25 14.54 -20.68
C LEU A 170 -0.01 14.94 -22.15
N ASP A 171 -0.95 14.63 -23.04
CA ASP A 171 -0.83 15.02 -24.45
C ASP A 171 -0.79 16.54 -24.62
N LYS A 172 -1.54 17.28 -23.78
CA LYS A 172 -1.56 18.75 -23.82
C LYS A 172 -0.21 19.36 -23.42
N VAL A 173 0.53 18.71 -22.53
CA VAL A 173 1.81 19.22 -22.05
C VAL A 173 3.01 18.52 -22.68
N LYS A 174 2.79 17.60 -23.60
CA LYS A 174 3.83 16.79 -24.21
C LYS A 174 4.96 17.63 -24.81
N ALA A 175 4.61 18.70 -25.53
CA ALA A 175 5.61 19.59 -26.14
C ALA A 175 6.44 20.31 -25.08
N GLU A 176 5.82 20.74 -24.00
CA GLU A 176 6.50 21.45 -22.91
C GLU A 176 7.48 20.53 -22.18
N ILE A 177 7.08 19.29 -21.91
CA ILE A 177 7.93 18.35 -21.17
C ILE A 177 8.98 17.68 -22.09
N GLY A 178 8.82 17.81 -23.40
CA GLY A 178 9.79 17.31 -24.35
C GLY A 178 9.86 15.79 -24.42
N SER A 179 8.77 15.11 -24.13
CA SER A 179 8.74 13.65 -24.15
C SER A 179 8.71 13.12 -25.57
N ASP A 180 9.59 12.18 -25.88
CA ASP A 180 9.59 11.51 -27.17
C ASP A 180 8.38 10.58 -27.31
N HIS A 181 7.98 9.95 -26.23
CA HIS A 181 6.98 8.89 -26.29
C HIS A 181 6.29 8.70 -24.93
N ILE A 182 4.96 8.56 -24.99
CA ILE A 182 4.14 8.25 -23.82
C ILE A 182 3.54 6.86 -24.02
N GLN A 183 3.84 5.96 -23.08
CA GLN A 183 3.31 4.59 -23.10
C GLN A 183 2.41 4.37 -21.91
N SER A 184 1.40 3.55 -22.08
CA SER A 184 0.54 3.15 -20.95
C SER A 184 0.30 1.64 -20.99
N GLU A 185 0.09 1.08 -19.80
CA GLU A 185 -0.18 -0.35 -19.64
C GLU A 185 -1.18 -0.53 -18.50
N THR A 186 -2.19 -1.37 -18.75
CA THR A 186 -3.26 -1.65 -17.77
C THR A 186 -3.18 -3.11 -17.32
N GLY A 187 -4.10 -3.52 -16.45
CA GLY A 187 -4.16 -4.90 -15.98
C GLY A 187 -3.06 -5.27 -15.02
N LEU A 188 -2.59 -4.29 -14.26
CA LEU A 188 -1.51 -4.48 -13.28
C LEU A 188 -2.07 -4.50 -11.87
N ALA A 189 -1.27 -5.03 -10.94
CA ALA A 189 -1.60 -5.05 -9.52
C ALA A 189 -0.39 -4.60 -8.71
N LYS A 190 -0.66 -3.88 -7.65
CA LYS A 190 0.36 -3.45 -6.69
C LYS A 190 0.22 -4.32 -5.44
N ILE A 191 1.31 -4.98 -5.05
CA ILE A 191 1.38 -5.82 -3.85
C ILE A 191 2.32 -5.12 -2.88
N SER A 192 1.89 -4.92 -1.65
CA SER A 192 2.68 -4.19 -0.66
C SER A 192 2.95 -5.03 0.57
N VAL A 193 4.21 -5.12 0.94
CA VAL A 193 4.69 -5.74 2.18
C VAL A 193 4.81 -4.62 3.20
N ILE A 194 4.12 -4.73 4.32
CA ILE A 194 3.99 -3.65 5.30
C ILE A 194 4.48 -4.13 6.67
N GLY A 195 5.28 -3.33 7.35
CA GLY A 195 5.72 -3.63 8.70
C GLY A 195 6.70 -2.61 9.24
N ILE A 196 6.44 -2.07 10.44
CA ILE A 196 7.36 -1.14 11.10
C ILE A 196 8.68 -1.82 11.47
N GLY A 197 8.67 -3.14 11.64
CA GLY A 197 9.88 -3.91 11.93
C GLY A 197 10.89 -3.93 10.80
N MET A 198 10.47 -3.57 9.57
CA MET A 198 11.39 -3.54 8.43
C MET A 198 12.50 -2.49 8.58
N ARG A 199 12.28 -1.44 9.37
CA ARG A 199 13.26 -0.37 9.61
C ARG A 199 14.60 -0.91 10.10
N SER A 200 14.58 -1.99 10.87
CA SER A 200 15.78 -2.54 11.51
C SER A 200 16.22 -3.88 10.95
N HIS A 201 15.62 -4.34 9.84
CA HIS A 201 15.92 -5.67 9.30
C HIS A 201 16.26 -5.59 7.82
N ALA A 202 17.54 -5.79 7.52
CA ALA A 202 18.01 -5.92 6.14
C ALA A 202 17.49 -7.24 5.54
N GLY A 203 17.32 -7.27 4.25
CA GLY A 203 16.98 -8.50 3.54
C GLY A 203 15.50 -8.74 3.31
N VAL A 204 14.61 -7.91 3.86
CA VAL A 204 13.15 -8.09 3.63
C VAL A 204 12.84 -8.04 2.14
N ALA A 205 13.39 -7.04 1.44
CA ALA A 205 13.18 -6.89 0.00
C ALA A 205 13.74 -8.09 -0.78
N ALA A 206 14.95 -8.53 -0.44
CA ALA A 206 15.56 -9.68 -1.10
C ALA A 206 14.73 -10.95 -0.95
N THR A 207 14.17 -11.17 0.24
CA THR A 207 13.28 -12.30 0.51
C THR A 207 12.04 -12.24 -0.39
N ALA A 208 11.42 -11.05 -0.51
CA ALA A 208 10.26 -10.90 -1.38
C ALA A 208 10.60 -11.20 -2.84
N PHE A 209 11.69 -10.61 -3.34
CA PHE A 209 12.07 -10.76 -4.75
C PHE A 209 12.43 -12.21 -5.10
N LYS A 210 13.13 -12.89 -4.20
CA LYS A 210 13.47 -14.29 -4.38
C LYS A 210 12.20 -15.16 -4.43
N ALA A 211 11.28 -14.95 -3.49
CA ALA A 211 10.04 -15.71 -3.43
C ALA A 211 9.20 -15.54 -4.70
N LEU A 212 9.09 -14.31 -5.19
CA LEU A 212 8.33 -14.03 -6.42
C LEU A 212 9.02 -14.66 -7.63
N ALA A 213 10.36 -14.59 -7.70
CA ALA A 213 11.13 -15.20 -8.79
C ALA A 213 10.91 -16.71 -8.85
N GLU A 214 10.90 -17.37 -7.71
CA GLU A 214 10.68 -18.83 -7.63
C GLU A 214 9.29 -19.23 -8.14
N LYS A 215 8.34 -18.31 -8.13
CA LYS A 215 6.99 -18.51 -8.67
C LYS A 215 6.85 -18.02 -10.11
N GLY A 216 7.94 -17.56 -10.71
CA GLY A 216 7.91 -17.06 -12.08
C GLY A 216 7.19 -15.73 -12.25
N ILE A 217 7.06 -14.95 -11.17
CA ILE A 217 6.37 -13.65 -11.20
C ILE A 217 7.39 -12.56 -11.48
N ASN A 218 7.22 -11.89 -12.62
CA ASN A 218 8.07 -10.78 -13.01
C ASN A 218 7.66 -9.49 -12.32
N ILE A 219 8.64 -8.67 -11.97
CA ILE A 219 8.44 -7.39 -11.29
C ILE A 219 8.58 -6.26 -12.31
N ARG A 220 7.59 -5.36 -12.37
CA ARG A 220 7.57 -4.24 -13.30
C ARG A 220 8.13 -2.96 -12.70
N ALA A 221 7.87 -2.73 -11.41
CA ALA A 221 8.35 -1.56 -10.70
C ALA A 221 8.40 -1.88 -9.21
N ILE A 222 9.27 -1.18 -8.50
CA ILE A 222 9.43 -1.32 -7.06
C ILE A 222 9.53 0.09 -6.46
N THR A 223 8.82 0.32 -5.37
CA THR A 223 9.04 1.49 -4.53
C THR A 223 9.11 1.05 -3.07
N THR A 224 9.89 1.78 -2.28
CA THR A 224 10.08 1.43 -0.87
C THR A 224 9.97 2.67 0.01
N SER A 225 9.54 2.44 1.24
CA SER A 225 9.64 3.39 2.33
C SER A 225 10.22 2.66 3.54
N GLU A 226 10.27 3.30 4.69
CA GLU A 226 10.77 2.67 5.90
C GLU A 226 9.91 1.49 6.37
N ILE A 227 8.62 1.51 6.05
CA ILE A 227 7.67 0.51 6.55
C ILE A 227 6.92 -0.23 5.44
N LYS A 228 7.27 0.01 4.16
CA LYS A 228 6.52 -0.56 3.04
C LYS A 228 7.43 -0.86 1.85
N ILE A 229 7.22 -2.01 1.22
CA ILE A 229 7.80 -2.34 -0.09
C ILE A 229 6.62 -2.60 -1.01
N SER A 230 6.45 -1.78 -2.04
CA SER A 230 5.40 -1.95 -3.04
C SER A 230 5.99 -2.47 -4.34
N ILE A 231 5.37 -3.51 -4.87
CA ILE A 231 5.84 -4.22 -6.05
C ILE A 231 4.71 -4.24 -7.07
N LEU A 232 4.98 -3.77 -8.28
CA LEU A 232 4.02 -3.78 -9.39
C LEU A 232 4.23 -5.02 -10.23
N ILE A 233 3.17 -5.78 -10.47
CA ILE A 233 3.21 -7.03 -11.22
C ILE A 233 2.01 -7.11 -12.17
N ASP A 234 2.02 -8.09 -13.06
CA ASP A 234 0.86 -8.38 -13.90
C ASP A 234 -0.32 -8.85 -13.02
N GLY A 235 -1.49 -8.28 -13.27
CA GLY A 235 -2.68 -8.49 -12.44
C GLY A 235 -3.09 -9.94 -12.22
N PRO A 236 -3.02 -10.82 -13.23
CA PRO A 236 -3.39 -12.23 -13.03
C PRO A 236 -2.56 -12.96 -11.96
N TYR A 237 -1.37 -12.46 -11.63
CA TYR A 237 -0.51 -13.06 -10.61
C TYR A 237 -0.75 -12.50 -9.21
N ALA A 238 -1.69 -11.56 -9.04
CA ALA A 238 -1.87 -10.84 -7.76
C ALA A 238 -2.12 -11.79 -6.59
N GLU A 239 -3.07 -12.71 -6.74
CA GLU A 239 -3.41 -13.62 -5.65
C GLU A 239 -2.27 -14.58 -5.31
N LEU A 240 -1.58 -15.11 -6.33
CA LEU A 240 -0.42 -15.96 -6.11
C LEU A 240 0.68 -15.20 -5.36
N ALA A 241 0.93 -13.95 -5.75
CA ALA A 241 1.94 -13.10 -5.09
C ALA A 241 1.59 -12.87 -3.62
N VAL A 242 0.33 -12.56 -3.33
CA VAL A 242 -0.14 -12.34 -1.96
C VAL A 242 0.11 -13.60 -1.11
N ARG A 243 -0.32 -14.77 -1.59
CA ARG A 243 -0.13 -16.03 -0.85
C ARG A 243 1.35 -16.37 -0.67
N THR A 244 2.15 -16.15 -1.71
CA THR A 244 3.60 -16.43 -1.67
C THR A 244 4.30 -15.57 -0.62
N LEU A 245 4.04 -14.27 -0.63
CA LEU A 245 4.66 -13.35 0.31
C LEU A 245 4.16 -13.57 1.74
N HIS A 246 2.87 -13.83 1.91
CA HIS A 246 2.28 -14.14 3.21
C HIS A 246 2.99 -15.35 3.85
N GLY A 247 3.18 -16.41 3.07
CA GLY A 247 3.84 -17.62 3.54
C GLY A 247 5.32 -17.43 3.84
N VAL A 248 6.06 -16.73 2.96
CA VAL A 248 7.51 -16.59 3.13
C VAL A 248 7.87 -15.76 4.36
N TYR A 249 6.99 -14.82 4.75
CA TYR A 249 7.21 -14.03 5.96
C TYR A 249 6.59 -14.68 7.21
N GLY A 250 6.03 -15.88 7.07
CA GLY A 250 5.53 -16.65 8.21
C GLY A 250 4.27 -16.08 8.85
N LEU A 251 3.47 -15.35 8.10
CA LEU A 251 2.25 -14.69 8.62
C LEU A 251 1.12 -15.70 8.87
N ASP A 252 1.32 -16.94 8.46
CA ASP A 252 0.37 -18.05 8.66
C ASP A 252 0.68 -18.87 9.94
N LYS A 253 1.73 -18.53 10.70
CA LYS A 253 2.18 -19.28 11.90
C LYS A 253 1.63 -18.71 13.20
#